data_83fae19cf0b2540e9ea61e04deb3a001
#
_entry.id   83fae19cf0b2540e9ea61e04deb3a001
#
_cell.length_a   1.000
_cell.length_b   1.000
_cell.length_c   1.000
_cell.angle_alpha   90.00
_cell.angle_beta   90.00
_cell.angle_gamma   90.00
#
_symmetry.space_group_name_H-M   'P 1'
#
loop_
_entity.id
_entity.type
_entity.pdbx_description
1 polymer ?
#
loop_
_entity_poly.entity_id
_entity_poly.type
_entity_poly.pdbx_seq_one_letter_code
_entity_poly.pdbx_strand_id
1 'polypeptide(L)'
;SDDNQPEIKMYDLENLTKDSLPIVEKRFKEIIQLKNQYLSENNKSVVAELDKEKEDIKRAVAQYKKILEKEAKNNENKIKGINTSTCQRFENEKNIEHLDLEFNPLNDHNDLKNITIGFKTDNKITDITLVDYYLPYNANNITRFNNKFMVYFNNKINRIIIPPSKYEINVLLDYIKNQANFLDFTISDKKIITIKNTMNIKFDLMVDNDTIFPVLGFRGKPDSYKDKLFYTASQPYNTECNEKVLFSLSGSTMDPLPLEFDKQVTINKSLKKSRAGIIIKQIVLNFTNTLEQYYDFAMPFKMCFKITYLEQDTND
;
A
#
# COMPACT_ATOMS: atom_id res chain seq x y z
N SER A 1 -49.35 2.02 -1.61
CA SER A 1 -48.07 2.29 -2.28
C SER A 1 -47.02 2.52 -1.20
N ASP A 2 -46.32 1.43 -0.86
CA ASP A 2 -45.25 1.41 0.15
C ASP A 2 -43.92 1.55 -0.57
N ASP A 3 -43.43 2.76 -0.61
CA ASP A 3 -42.05 3.07 -0.98
C ASP A 3 -41.14 3.09 0.26
N ASN A 4 -41.09 1.97 0.99
CA ASN A 4 -40.06 1.69 1.97
C ASN A 4 -38.94 0.86 1.31
N GLN A 5 -38.18 1.44 0.40
CA GLN A 5 -36.88 0.89 0.07
C GLN A 5 -35.91 1.15 1.23
N PRO A 6 -35.23 0.14 1.78
CA PRO A 6 -34.23 0.36 2.80
C PRO A 6 -33.11 1.22 2.20
N GLU A 7 -32.89 2.37 2.84
CA GLU A 7 -31.74 3.24 2.52
C GLU A 7 -30.47 2.40 2.57
N ILE A 8 -29.79 2.28 1.43
CA ILE A 8 -28.54 1.56 1.30
C ILE A 8 -27.53 2.27 2.22
N LYS A 9 -27.05 1.57 3.24
CA LYS A 9 -26.00 2.10 4.11
C LYS A 9 -24.79 2.47 3.25
N MET A 10 -24.52 3.77 3.12
CA MET A 10 -23.42 4.32 2.31
C MET A 10 -22.04 4.20 2.98
N TYR A 11 -21.93 3.43 4.07
CA TYR A 11 -20.71 3.28 4.85
C TYR A 11 -20.58 1.86 5.42
N ASP A 12 -19.35 1.41 5.51
CA ASP A 12 -18.99 0.12 6.11
C ASP A 12 -18.44 0.39 7.53
N LEU A 13 -19.21 -0.02 8.56
CA LEU A 13 -18.82 0.18 9.96
C LEU A 13 -17.67 -0.75 10.39
N GLU A 14 -17.42 -1.84 9.67
CA GLU A 14 -16.33 -2.75 9.96
C GLU A 14 -14.99 -2.23 9.43
N ASN A 15 -15.03 -1.41 8.37
CA ASN A 15 -13.85 -0.89 7.69
C ASN A 15 -13.92 0.63 7.52
N LEU A 16 -14.00 1.37 8.63
CA LEU A 16 -14.00 2.84 8.59
C LEU A 16 -12.67 3.38 8.07
N THR A 17 -12.78 4.41 7.23
CA THR A 17 -11.65 5.16 6.67
C THR A 17 -11.78 6.65 7.04
N LYS A 18 -10.70 7.41 6.83
CA LYS A 18 -10.71 8.85 7.03
C LYS A 18 -11.80 9.54 6.19
N ASP A 19 -12.04 9.04 4.96
CA ASP A 19 -13.01 9.63 4.04
C ASP A 19 -14.47 9.25 4.38
N SER A 20 -14.69 8.09 5.01
CA SER A 20 -16.01 7.65 5.46
C SER A 20 -16.44 8.28 6.79
N LEU A 21 -15.51 8.77 7.60
CA LEU A 21 -15.80 9.33 8.92
C LEU A 21 -16.81 10.48 8.91
N PRO A 22 -16.71 11.50 8.01
CA PRO A 22 -17.70 12.58 7.94
C PRO A 22 -19.11 12.09 7.60
N ILE A 23 -19.23 11.03 6.77
CA ILE A 23 -20.51 10.42 6.39
C ILE A 23 -21.15 9.77 7.62
N VAL A 24 -20.35 9.03 8.38
CA VAL A 24 -20.80 8.36 9.62
C VAL A 24 -21.21 9.37 10.68
N GLU A 25 -20.45 10.46 10.84
CA GLU A 25 -20.79 11.55 11.77
C GLU A 25 -22.09 12.26 11.38
N LYS A 26 -22.31 12.47 10.07
CA LYS A 26 -23.57 13.03 9.57
C LYS A 26 -24.73 12.09 9.90
N ARG A 27 -24.59 10.81 9.63
CA ARG A 27 -25.62 9.81 9.94
C ARG A 27 -25.93 9.73 11.43
N PHE A 28 -24.93 9.83 12.27
CA PHE A 28 -25.12 9.86 13.71
C PHE A 28 -26.02 11.03 14.18
N LYS A 29 -25.82 12.22 13.57
CA LYS A 29 -26.67 13.39 13.84
C LYS A 29 -28.10 13.18 13.33
N GLU A 30 -28.27 12.61 12.15
CA GLU A 30 -29.58 12.26 11.58
C GLU A 30 -30.35 11.28 12.47
N ILE A 31 -29.69 10.26 13.01
CA ILE A 31 -30.30 9.28 13.93
C ILE A 31 -30.88 9.99 15.17
N ILE A 32 -30.16 10.95 15.71
CA ILE A 32 -30.66 11.73 16.88
C ILE A 32 -31.93 12.50 16.54
N GLN A 33 -31.98 13.11 15.35
CA GLN A 33 -33.16 13.86 14.91
C GLN A 33 -34.35 12.93 14.63
N LEU A 34 -34.12 11.83 13.88
CA LEU A 34 -35.14 10.84 13.57
C LEU A 34 -35.70 10.17 14.84
N LYS A 35 -34.84 9.88 15.81
CA LYS A 35 -35.28 9.30 17.08
C LYS A 35 -36.25 10.23 17.81
N ASN A 36 -35.99 11.52 17.86
CA ASN A 36 -36.89 12.50 18.51
C ASN A 36 -38.24 12.55 17.79
N GLN A 37 -38.26 12.48 16.45
CA GLN A 37 -39.47 12.43 15.65
C GLN A 37 -40.30 11.18 15.98
N TYR A 38 -39.68 9.98 15.86
CA TYR A 38 -40.38 8.70 16.07
C TYR A 38 -40.80 8.48 17.54
N LEU A 39 -40.13 9.10 18.49
CA LEU A 39 -40.60 9.13 19.89
C LEU A 39 -41.91 9.90 20.01
N SER A 40 -42.07 11.02 19.30
CA SER A 40 -43.32 11.80 19.29
C SER A 40 -44.46 11.04 18.60
N GLU A 41 -44.14 10.17 17.65
CA GLU A 41 -45.08 9.29 16.91
C GLU A 41 -45.40 7.99 17.65
N ASN A 42 -44.78 7.75 18.82
CA ASN A 42 -44.91 6.56 19.65
C ASN A 42 -44.49 5.23 18.93
N ASN A 43 -43.56 5.34 17.95
CA ASN A 43 -43.05 4.19 17.17
C ASN A 43 -41.85 3.55 17.87
N LYS A 44 -42.13 2.69 18.86
CA LYS A 44 -41.09 2.04 19.68
C LYS A 44 -40.16 1.11 18.90
N SER A 45 -40.63 0.47 17.84
CA SER A 45 -39.81 -0.46 17.04
C SER A 45 -38.70 0.29 16.30
N VAL A 46 -39.06 1.37 15.58
CA VAL A 46 -38.08 2.19 14.85
C VAL A 46 -37.09 2.88 15.81
N VAL A 47 -37.56 3.31 16.97
CA VAL A 47 -36.67 3.90 18.00
C VAL A 47 -35.63 2.88 18.46
N ALA A 48 -36.01 1.61 18.66
CA ALA A 48 -35.09 0.56 19.08
C ALA A 48 -34.02 0.25 17.98
N GLU A 49 -34.40 0.25 16.70
CA GLU A 49 -33.48 0.06 15.59
C GLU A 49 -32.47 1.23 15.46
N LEU A 50 -32.96 2.45 15.61
CA LEU A 50 -32.11 3.65 15.61
C LEU A 50 -31.13 3.67 16.79
N ASP A 51 -31.55 3.21 17.97
CA ASP A 51 -30.66 3.08 19.12
C ASP A 51 -29.56 2.02 18.88
N LYS A 52 -29.91 0.91 18.25
CA LYS A 52 -28.93 -0.12 17.87
C LYS A 52 -27.91 0.44 16.87
N GLU A 53 -28.37 1.08 15.80
CA GLU A 53 -27.50 1.69 14.80
C GLU A 53 -26.56 2.73 15.43
N LYS A 54 -27.07 3.56 16.32
CA LYS A 54 -26.30 4.55 17.08
C LYS A 54 -25.17 3.92 17.90
N GLU A 55 -25.44 2.82 18.60
CA GLU A 55 -24.44 2.12 19.40
C GLU A 55 -23.40 1.39 18.52
N ASP A 56 -23.81 0.87 17.36
CA ASP A 56 -22.90 0.27 16.38
C ASP A 56 -21.92 1.33 15.83
N ILE A 57 -22.43 2.51 15.47
CA ILE A 57 -21.61 3.65 15.04
C ILE A 57 -20.61 4.07 16.13
N LYS A 58 -21.05 4.22 17.37
CA LYS A 58 -20.15 4.59 18.48
C LYS A 58 -19.00 3.58 18.64
N ARG A 59 -19.31 2.27 18.58
CA ARG A 59 -18.30 1.22 18.70
C ARG A 59 -17.31 1.28 17.56
N ALA A 60 -17.78 1.40 16.32
CA ALA A 60 -16.93 1.48 15.14
C ALA A 60 -16.00 2.71 15.17
N VAL A 61 -16.52 3.89 15.53
CA VAL A 61 -15.72 5.12 15.67
C VAL A 61 -14.69 5.00 16.79
N ALA A 62 -15.04 4.38 17.91
CA ALA A 62 -14.09 4.16 19.01
C ALA A 62 -12.96 3.19 18.62
N GLN A 63 -13.26 2.13 17.85
CA GLN A 63 -12.25 1.23 17.32
C GLN A 63 -11.33 1.93 16.31
N TYR A 64 -11.89 2.72 15.41
CA TYR A 64 -11.13 3.50 14.44
C TYR A 64 -10.17 4.49 15.12
N LYS A 65 -10.63 5.20 16.14
CA LYS A 65 -9.76 6.10 16.94
C LYS A 65 -8.60 5.35 17.60
N LYS A 66 -8.84 4.17 18.16
CA LYS A 66 -7.76 3.33 18.74
C LYS A 66 -6.73 2.91 17.68
N ILE A 67 -7.17 2.61 16.45
CA ILE A 67 -6.26 2.31 15.33
C ILE A 67 -5.40 3.52 15.00
N LEU A 68 -6.01 4.71 14.85
CA LEU A 68 -5.29 5.96 14.58
C LEU A 68 -4.28 6.31 15.69
N GLU A 69 -4.65 6.12 16.96
CA GLU A 69 -3.74 6.35 18.10
C GLU A 69 -2.55 5.38 18.07
N LYS A 70 -2.80 4.12 17.72
CA LYS A 70 -1.74 3.11 17.55
C LYS A 70 -0.82 3.45 16.38
N GLU A 71 -1.38 3.89 15.25
CA GLU A 71 -0.61 4.35 14.09
C GLU A 71 0.21 5.61 14.41
N ALA A 72 -0.36 6.59 15.12
CA ALA A 72 0.35 7.79 15.56
C ALA A 72 1.54 7.44 16.46
N LYS A 73 1.35 6.55 17.45
CA LYS A 73 2.46 6.06 18.32
C LYS A 73 3.52 5.32 17.52
N ASN A 74 3.13 4.48 16.55
CA ASN A 74 4.06 3.80 15.68
C ASN A 74 4.86 4.80 14.81
N ASN A 75 4.20 5.84 14.30
CA ASN A 75 4.87 6.89 13.53
C ASN A 75 5.84 7.72 14.38
N GLU A 76 5.48 8.06 15.63
CA GLU A 76 6.41 8.70 16.56
C GLU A 76 7.63 7.83 16.86
N ASN A 77 7.43 6.54 17.06
CA ASN A 77 8.53 5.58 17.25
C ASN A 77 9.40 5.46 15.98
N LYS A 78 8.79 5.50 14.78
CA LYS A 78 9.49 5.55 13.49
C LYS A 78 10.41 6.77 13.39
N ILE A 79 9.92 7.96 13.72
CA ILE A 79 10.69 9.21 13.69
C ILE A 79 11.84 9.19 14.69
N LYS A 80 11.65 8.58 15.86
CA LYS A 80 12.71 8.43 16.89
C LYS A 80 13.73 7.34 16.57
N GLY A 81 13.59 6.63 15.43
CA GLY A 81 14.43 5.49 15.05
C GLY A 81 14.27 4.29 15.98
N ILE A 82 13.24 4.30 16.82
CA ILE A 82 12.80 3.18 17.66
C ILE A 82 11.67 2.50 16.92
N ASN A 83 11.90 2.19 15.65
CA ASN A 83 10.89 1.41 15.01
C ASN A 83 11.27 -0.02 15.15
N THR A 84 10.63 -0.62 16.14
CA THR A 84 10.57 -2.05 16.27
C THR A 84 11.83 -2.66 16.85
N SER A 85 11.65 -3.74 17.51
CA SER A 85 12.61 -4.78 17.87
C SER A 85 13.61 -5.18 16.77
N THR A 86 13.70 -4.42 15.69
CA THR A 86 14.29 -4.81 14.41
C THR A 86 15.42 -3.91 13.92
N CYS A 87 15.65 -2.75 14.55
CA CYS A 87 16.78 -1.89 14.19
C CYS A 87 17.72 -1.73 15.38
N GLN A 88 18.87 -2.38 15.33
CA GLN A 88 19.93 -2.21 16.31
C GLN A 88 20.91 -1.15 15.81
N ARG A 89 21.35 -0.26 16.70
CA ARG A 89 22.30 0.82 16.40
C ARG A 89 23.55 0.61 17.22
N PHE A 90 24.70 0.65 16.55
CA PHE A 90 26.00 0.50 17.15
C PHE A 90 26.88 1.71 16.77
N GLU A 91 27.34 2.44 17.77
CA GLU A 91 28.36 3.48 17.60
C GLU A 91 29.71 2.88 17.94
N ASN A 92 30.38 2.25 16.97
CA ASN A 92 31.67 1.57 17.19
C ASN A 92 32.86 2.49 16.95
N GLU A 93 32.70 3.57 16.21
CA GLU A 93 33.75 4.51 15.82
C GLU A 93 33.24 5.96 15.95
N LYS A 94 34.13 6.89 16.16
CA LYS A 94 33.81 8.31 16.17
C LYS A 94 33.17 8.70 14.82
N ASN A 95 32.00 9.32 14.88
CA ASN A 95 31.20 9.75 13.70
C ASN A 95 30.68 8.66 12.77
N ILE A 96 30.69 7.39 13.18
CA ILE A 96 30.12 6.27 12.40
C ILE A 96 29.10 5.55 13.25
N GLU A 97 27.90 5.36 12.67
CA GLU A 97 26.82 4.57 13.25
C GLU A 97 26.52 3.40 12.31
N HIS A 98 26.39 2.20 12.86
CA HIS A 98 25.90 1.03 12.14
C HIS A 98 24.45 0.78 12.50
N LEU A 99 23.63 0.49 11.48
CA LEU A 99 22.22 0.15 11.62
C LEU A 99 22.01 -1.26 11.10
N ASP A 100 21.68 -2.19 11.99
CA ASP A 100 21.23 -3.53 11.62
C ASP A 100 19.73 -3.57 11.63
N LEU A 101 19.15 -3.61 10.45
CA LEU A 101 17.71 -3.68 10.22
C LEU A 101 17.30 -5.15 9.97
N GLU A 102 16.45 -5.66 10.84
CA GLU A 102 15.72 -6.90 10.59
C GLU A 102 14.24 -6.57 10.47
N PHE A 103 13.63 -6.95 9.36
CA PHE A 103 12.23 -6.68 9.08
C PHE A 103 11.45 -7.99 8.95
N ASN A 104 10.38 -8.14 9.76
CA ASN A 104 9.50 -9.29 9.70
C ASN A 104 8.12 -8.89 9.14
N PRO A 105 7.82 -9.20 7.87
CA PRO A 105 6.56 -8.83 7.24
C PRO A 105 5.33 -9.47 7.89
N LEU A 106 5.50 -10.52 8.69
CA LEU A 106 4.40 -11.18 9.39
C LEU A 106 3.97 -10.44 10.67
N ASN A 107 4.88 -9.71 11.30
CA ASN A 107 4.64 -8.97 12.54
C ASN A 107 4.26 -7.52 12.30
N ASP A 108 4.73 -6.94 11.18
CA ASP A 108 4.55 -5.53 10.85
C ASP A 108 3.45 -5.40 9.81
N HIS A 109 2.20 -5.55 10.22
CA HIS A 109 1.02 -5.61 9.35
C HIS A 109 0.83 -4.44 8.40
N ASN A 110 1.59 -3.34 8.52
CA ASN A 110 1.14 -2.12 7.88
C ASN A 110 2.11 -1.41 6.95
N ASP A 111 3.43 -1.69 6.89
CA ASP A 111 4.24 -0.72 6.17
C ASP A 111 5.51 -1.23 5.49
N LEU A 112 5.42 -2.35 4.77
CA LEU A 112 6.44 -2.68 3.75
C LEU A 112 6.51 -1.61 2.64
N LYS A 113 5.48 -0.76 2.53
CA LYS A 113 5.46 0.37 1.57
C LYS A 113 6.31 1.55 2.03
N ASN A 114 6.53 1.72 3.34
CA ASN A 114 7.19 2.89 3.91
C ASN A 114 8.07 2.54 5.11
N ILE A 115 9.07 1.68 4.88
CA ILE A 115 10.07 1.40 5.91
C ILE A 115 10.88 2.66 6.12
N THR A 116 10.75 3.27 7.29
CA THR A 116 11.38 4.56 7.60
C THR A 116 12.41 4.41 8.69
N ILE A 117 13.59 4.99 8.47
CA ILE A 117 14.66 5.11 9.47
C ILE A 117 14.75 6.57 9.87
N GLY A 118 14.59 6.87 11.17
CA GLY A 118 14.77 8.20 11.72
C GLY A 118 16.21 8.44 12.18
N PHE A 119 16.68 9.68 12.09
CA PHE A 119 18.00 10.10 12.54
C PHE A 119 17.91 11.19 13.62
N LYS A 120 18.98 11.31 14.42
CA LYS A 120 19.15 12.45 15.33
C LYS A 120 19.29 13.73 14.51
N THR A 121 18.51 14.76 14.85
CA THR A 121 18.34 15.97 14.03
C THR A 121 19.53 16.92 14.05
N ASP A 122 20.51 16.71 14.94
CA ASP A 122 21.58 17.67 15.19
C ASP A 122 22.87 17.34 14.44
N ASN A 123 22.98 16.15 13.89
CA ASN A 123 24.18 15.70 13.20
C ASN A 123 23.99 15.73 11.66
N LYS A 124 24.95 16.33 10.98
CA LYS A 124 25.00 16.31 9.52
C LYS A 124 25.54 14.97 9.03
N ILE A 125 24.80 14.31 8.15
CA ILE A 125 25.19 13.05 7.53
C ILE A 125 25.99 13.34 6.27
N THR A 126 27.16 12.71 6.14
CA THR A 126 28.03 12.81 4.96
C THR A 126 27.90 11.63 4.03
N ASP A 127 27.57 10.44 4.57
CA ASP A 127 27.39 9.22 3.76
C ASP A 127 26.40 8.26 4.39
N ILE A 128 25.60 7.60 3.54
CA ILE A 128 24.76 6.45 3.88
C ILE A 128 25.17 5.31 2.96
N THR A 129 25.77 4.30 3.53
CA THR A 129 26.28 3.13 2.80
C THR A 129 25.45 1.90 3.14
N LEU A 130 24.95 1.18 2.14
CA LEU A 130 24.46 -0.18 2.30
C LEU A 130 25.67 -1.12 2.38
N VAL A 131 25.84 -1.77 3.53
CA VAL A 131 27.00 -2.64 3.80
C VAL A 131 26.73 -4.05 3.30
N ASP A 132 25.66 -4.63 3.80
CA ASP A 132 25.23 -5.99 3.42
C ASP A 132 23.70 -6.14 3.56
N TYR A 133 23.18 -7.22 2.99
CA TYR A 133 21.76 -7.54 3.06
C TYR A 133 21.49 -9.02 2.82
N TYR A 134 20.34 -9.48 3.30
CA TYR A 134 19.70 -10.73 2.92
C TYR A 134 18.23 -10.46 2.60
N LEU A 135 17.79 -10.76 1.38
CA LEU A 135 16.42 -10.59 0.92
C LEU A 135 15.85 -11.94 0.47
N PRO A 136 14.73 -12.41 1.05
CA PRO A 136 14.07 -13.63 0.59
C PRO A 136 13.29 -13.36 -0.70
N TYR A 137 13.32 -14.34 -1.61
CA TYR A 137 12.53 -14.31 -2.84
C TYR A 137 11.06 -14.63 -2.57
N ASN A 138 10.17 -13.85 -3.16
CA ASN A 138 8.74 -14.15 -3.21
C ASN A 138 8.35 -14.54 -4.63
N ALA A 139 8.02 -15.83 -4.82
CA ALA A 139 7.64 -16.37 -6.13
C ALA A 139 6.27 -15.89 -6.64
N ASN A 140 5.45 -15.27 -5.80
CA ASN A 140 4.13 -14.79 -6.19
C ASN A 140 4.25 -13.61 -7.17
N ASN A 141 3.56 -13.69 -8.29
CA ASN A 141 3.43 -12.56 -9.21
C ASN A 141 2.24 -11.66 -8.85
N ILE A 142 1.26 -12.20 -8.16
CA ILE A 142 0.17 -11.45 -7.54
C ILE A 142 0.40 -11.45 -6.03
N THR A 143 0.52 -10.25 -5.48
CA THR A 143 0.79 -9.99 -4.06
C THR A 143 -0.28 -9.06 -3.51
N ARG A 144 -0.31 -8.85 -2.19
CA ARG A 144 -1.23 -7.90 -1.55
C ARG A 144 -1.09 -6.45 -2.05
N PHE A 145 0.01 -6.12 -2.73
CA PHE A 145 0.28 -4.78 -3.24
C PHE A 145 -0.17 -4.54 -4.68
N ASN A 146 -0.59 -5.59 -5.41
CA ASN A 146 -1.03 -5.48 -6.79
C ASN A 146 -2.26 -6.36 -7.12
N ASN A 147 -2.97 -6.85 -6.12
CA ASN A 147 -4.03 -7.86 -6.27
C ASN A 147 -5.43 -7.31 -6.55
N LYS A 148 -5.54 -6.03 -6.88
CA LYS A 148 -6.82 -5.40 -7.13
C LYS A 148 -7.08 -5.32 -8.63
N PHE A 149 -8.19 -5.88 -9.09
CA PHE A 149 -8.75 -5.62 -10.41
C PHE A 149 -10.00 -4.77 -10.23
N MET A 150 -10.02 -3.56 -10.79
CA MET A 150 -11.11 -2.61 -10.59
C MET A 150 -11.57 -2.01 -11.91
N VAL A 151 -12.89 -2.06 -12.14
CA VAL A 151 -13.53 -1.45 -13.30
C VAL A 151 -14.75 -0.65 -12.86
N TYR A 152 -14.97 0.50 -13.50
CA TYR A 152 -16.18 1.28 -13.35
C TYR A 152 -17.14 0.90 -14.49
N PHE A 153 -18.30 0.37 -14.14
CA PHE A 153 -19.29 -0.13 -15.05
C PHE A 153 -20.69 -0.01 -14.45
N ASN A 154 -21.68 0.43 -15.23
CA ASN A 154 -23.07 0.63 -14.77
C ASN A 154 -23.16 1.50 -13.49
N ASN A 155 -22.44 2.62 -13.46
CA ASN A 155 -22.40 3.55 -12.32
C ASN A 155 -21.91 2.92 -11.02
N LYS A 156 -21.16 1.80 -11.11
CA LYS A 156 -20.58 1.11 -9.95
C LYS A 156 -19.11 0.77 -10.18
N ILE A 157 -18.34 0.81 -9.10
CA ILE A 157 -17.00 0.25 -9.07
C ILE A 157 -17.14 -1.25 -8.77
N ASN A 158 -16.73 -2.08 -9.74
CA ASN A 158 -16.60 -3.51 -9.55
C ASN A 158 -15.15 -3.79 -9.15
N ARG A 159 -14.97 -4.28 -7.93
CA ARG A 159 -13.66 -4.58 -7.35
C ARG A 159 -13.53 -6.06 -7.12
N ILE A 160 -12.50 -6.66 -7.69
CA ILE A 160 -12.11 -8.05 -7.46
C ILE A 160 -10.78 -8.04 -6.72
N ILE A 161 -10.70 -8.73 -5.59
CA ILE A 161 -9.45 -8.97 -4.86
C ILE A 161 -8.99 -10.38 -5.23
N ILE A 162 -7.82 -10.45 -5.86
CA ILE A 162 -7.23 -11.72 -6.30
C ILE A 162 -6.35 -12.24 -5.17
N PRO A 163 -6.53 -13.49 -4.71
CA PRO A 163 -5.65 -14.05 -3.67
C PRO A 163 -4.18 -14.01 -4.10
N PRO A 164 -3.25 -13.59 -3.22
CA PRO A 164 -1.82 -13.62 -3.53
C PRO A 164 -1.36 -15.04 -3.87
N SER A 165 -0.75 -15.21 -5.04
CA SER A 165 -0.21 -16.49 -5.52
C SER A 165 0.67 -16.27 -6.76
N LYS A 166 1.30 -17.36 -7.22
CA LYS A 166 1.89 -17.43 -8.54
C LYS A 166 0.85 -17.92 -9.53
N TYR A 167 0.45 -17.06 -10.47
CA TYR A 167 -0.54 -17.38 -11.50
C TYR A 167 0.10 -17.48 -12.88
N GLU A 168 -0.29 -18.52 -13.63
CA GLU A 168 -0.20 -18.50 -15.08
C GLU A 168 -1.24 -17.52 -15.64
N ILE A 169 -0.89 -16.84 -16.73
CA ILE A 169 -1.73 -15.75 -17.25
C ILE A 169 -3.17 -16.17 -17.57
N ASN A 170 -3.35 -17.33 -18.19
CA ASN A 170 -4.70 -17.80 -18.52
C ASN A 170 -5.53 -18.10 -17.27
N VAL A 171 -4.94 -18.73 -16.26
CA VAL A 171 -5.58 -19.01 -14.97
C VAL A 171 -6.01 -17.72 -14.28
N LEU A 172 -5.17 -16.70 -14.34
CA LEU A 172 -5.43 -15.38 -13.78
C LEU A 172 -6.60 -14.69 -14.49
N LEU A 173 -6.61 -14.70 -15.81
CA LEU A 173 -7.69 -14.09 -16.60
C LEU A 173 -9.01 -14.84 -16.43
N ASP A 174 -8.98 -16.17 -16.34
CA ASP A 174 -10.17 -16.99 -16.05
C ASP A 174 -10.72 -16.70 -14.65
N TYR A 175 -9.84 -16.53 -13.64
CA TYR A 175 -10.28 -16.13 -12.32
C TYR A 175 -11.02 -14.79 -12.35
N ILE A 176 -10.48 -13.78 -13.05
CA ILE A 176 -11.11 -12.46 -13.17
C ILE A 176 -12.43 -12.57 -13.94
N LYS A 177 -12.46 -13.30 -15.06
CA LYS A 177 -13.66 -13.52 -15.88
C LYS A 177 -14.79 -14.18 -15.11
N ASN A 178 -14.48 -15.14 -14.25
CA ASN A 178 -15.49 -15.82 -13.41
C ASN A 178 -16.13 -14.86 -12.39
N GLN A 179 -15.41 -13.81 -11.95
CA GLN A 179 -15.93 -12.79 -11.03
C GLN A 179 -16.60 -11.62 -11.77
N ALA A 180 -16.17 -11.32 -13.01
CA ALA A 180 -16.68 -10.26 -13.86
C ALA A 180 -17.10 -10.83 -15.22
N ASN A 181 -18.20 -11.57 -15.24
CA ASN A 181 -18.70 -12.31 -16.42
C ASN A 181 -19.10 -11.42 -17.60
N PHE A 182 -19.23 -10.12 -17.40
CA PHE A 182 -19.45 -9.13 -18.44
C PHE A 182 -18.17 -8.73 -19.18
N LEU A 183 -17.00 -9.24 -18.76
CA LEU A 183 -15.71 -9.00 -19.42
C LEU A 183 -15.24 -10.25 -20.17
N ASP A 184 -14.60 -10.01 -21.28
CA ASP A 184 -13.87 -11.03 -22.04
C ASP A 184 -12.44 -10.58 -22.28
N PHE A 185 -11.53 -11.55 -22.34
CA PHE A 185 -10.10 -11.34 -22.44
C PHE A 185 -9.56 -12.10 -23.66
N THR A 186 -8.73 -11.41 -24.44
CA THR A 186 -7.98 -12.05 -25.52
C THR A 186 -6.51 -11.72 -25.39
N ILE A 187 -5.64 -12.66 -25.76
CA ILE A 187 -4.19 -12.51 -25.77
C ILE A 187 -3.69 -12.70 -27.19
N SER A 188 -2.93 -11.72 -27.70
CA SER A 188 -2.25 -11.84 -28.98
C SER A 188 -0.95 -12.64 -28.88
N ASP A 189 -0.37 -13.05 -30.04
CA ASP A 189 0.93 -13.72 -30.11
C ASP A 189 2.07 -12.87 -29.51
N LYS A 190 1.89 -11.55 -29.44
CA LYS A 190 2.83 -10.61 -28.81
C LYS A 190 2.63 -10.45 -27.30
N LYS A 191 1.83 -11.34 -26.69
CA LYS A 191 1.48 -11.27 -25.26
C LYS A 191 0.71 -9.99 -24.87
N ILE A 192 0.01 -9.35 -25.79
CA ILE A 192 -0.81 -8.16 -25.55
C ILE A 192 -2.23 -8.60 -25.18
N ILE A 193 -2.73 -8.11 -24.05
CA ILE A 193 -4.07 -8.39 -23.57
C ILE A 193 -5.05 -7.33 -24.08
N THR A 194 -6.21 -7.77 -24.55
CA THR A 194 -7.35 -6.92 -24.81
C THR A 194 -8.49 -7.33 -23.87
N ILE A 195 -9.10 -6.35 -23.20
CA ILE A 195 -10.27 -6.50 -22.32
C ILE A 195 -11.46 -5.88 -23.03
N LYS A 196 -12.52 -6.64 -23.23
CA LYS A 196 -13.75 -6.20 -23.91
C LYS A 196 -14.96 -6.41 -23.00
N ASN A 197 -15.90 -5.46 -23.01
CA ASN A 197 -17.21 -5.66 -22.40
C ASN A 197 -18.11 -6.44 -23.38
N THR A 198 -18.58 -7.62 -22.94
CA THR A 198 -19.43 -8.50 -23.76
C THR A 198 -20.85 -7.96 -23.99
N MET A 199 -21.28 -7.02 -23.16
CA MET A 199 -22.60 -6.39 -23.24
C MET A 199 -22.62 -5.16 -24.18
N ASN A 200 -21.51 -4.84 -24.85
CA ASN A 200 -21.36 -3.64 -25.69
C ASN A 200 -21.66 -2.32 -24.97
N ILE A 201 -21.35 -2.24 -23.68
CA ILE A 201 -21.49 -1.04 -22.86
C ILE A 201 -20.09 -0.52 -22.55
N LYS A 202 -19.91 0.77 -22.62
CA LYS A 202 -18.65 1.43 -22.25
C LYS A 202 -18.34 1.25 -20.76
N PHE A 203 -17.07 1.17 -20.45
CA PHE A 203 -16.58 1.00 -19.08
C PHE A 203 -15.21 1.68 -18.93
N ASP A 204 -14.75 1.82 -17.67
CA ASP A 204 -13.43 2.36 -17.36
C ASP A 204 -12.59 1.29 -16.68
N LEU A 205 -11.30 1.23 -17.01
CA LEU A 205 -10.30 0.51 -16.21
C LEU A 205 -9.69 1.47 -15.20
N MET A 206 -9.69 1.10 -13.94
CA MET A 206 -9.07 1.89 -12.87
C MET A 206 -7.59 1.50 -12.73
N VAL A 207 -6.80 1.93 -13.71
CA VAL A 207 -5.37 1.60 -13.81
C VAL A 207 -4.58 2.42 -12.79
N ASP A 208 -3.88 1.73 -11.88
CA ASP A 208 -2.97 2.32 -10.90
C ASP A 208 -1.85 1.32 -10.56
N ASN A 209 -0.75 1.79 -9.95
CA ASN A 209 0.38 0.95 -9.60
C ASN A 209 0.06 -0.10 -8.51
N ASP A 210 -0.92 0.15 -7.65
CA ASP A 210 -1.37 -0.80 -6.63
C ASP A 210 -2.43 -1.78 -7.13
N THR A 211 -2.62 -1.85 -8.45
CA THR A 211 -3.55 -2.76 -9.12
C THR A 211 -2.84 -3.80 -9.96
N ILE A 212 -3.58 -4.78 -10.44
CA ILE A 212 -3.05 -5.82 -11.34
C ILE A 212 -2.74 -5.31 -12.75
N PHE A 213 -3.27 -4.16 -13.15
CA PHE A 213 -3.18 -3.68 -14.52
C PHE A 213 -1.76 -3.54 -15.06
N PRO A 214 -0.75 -3.09 -14.30
CA PRO A 214 0.64 -3.12 -14.75
C PRO A 214 1.15 -4.52 -15.11
N VAL A 215 0.75 -5.55 -14.36
CA VAL A 215 1.08 -6.96 -14.65
C VAL A 215 0.44 -7.40 -15.98
N LEU A 216 -0.78 -6.96 -16.25
CA LEU A 216 -1.51 -7.23 -17.49
C LEU A 216 -1.05 -6.37 -18.67
N GLY A 217 -0.06 -5.47 -18.48
CA GLY A 217 0.50 -4.63 -19.54
C GLY A 217 -0.22 -3.29 -19.75
N PHE A 218 -1.19 -2.94 -18.89
CA PHE A 218 -1.88 -1.65 -18.93
C PHE A 218 -1.13 -0.64 -18.09
N ARG A 219 -0.51 0.34 -18.74
CA ARG A 219 0.30 1.38 -18.11
C ARG A 219 -0.03 2.74 -18.70
N GLY A 220 0.33 3.79 -17.97
CA GLY A 220 0.17 5.16 -18.41
C GLY A 220 -0.89 5.92 -17.59
N LYS A 221 -1.39 7.02 -18.14
CA LYS A 221 -2.31 7.91 -17.42
C LYS A 221 -3.69 7.25 -17.25
N PRO A 222 -4.30 7.32 -16.06
CA PRO A 222 -5.64 6.76 -15.80
C PRO A 222 -6.71 7.24 -16.78
N ASP A 223 -6.62 8.49 -17.25
CA ASP A 223 -7.58 9.06 -18.22
C ASP A 223 -7.58 8.38 -19.58
N SER A 224 -6.52 7.64 -19.92
CA SER A 224 -6.45 6.85 -21.17
C SER A 224 -7.38 5.65 -21.16
N TYR A 225 -7.91 5.28 -19.99
CA TYR A 225 -8.68 4.07 -19.75
C TYR A 225 -10.13 4.36 -19.34
N LYS A 226 -10.74 5.37 -20.00
CA LYS A 226 -12.11 5.80 -19.73
C LYS A 226 -13.00 5.71 -20.96
N ASP A 227 -14.25 5.40 -20.73
CA ASP A 227 -15.39 5.53 -21.67
C ASP A 227 -15.22 4.76 -23.01
N LYS A 228 -14.71 3.52 -22.96
CA LYS A 228 -14.52 2.68 -24.16
C LYS A 228 -15.22 1.33 -24.02
N LEU A 229 -15.48 0.70 -25.17
CA LEU A 229 -16.05 -0.65 -25.27
C LEU A 229 -15.00 -1.76 -25.05
N PHE A 230 -13.75 -1.43 -25.29
CA PHE A 230 -12.61 -2.33 -25.09
C PHE A 230 -11.33 -1.53 -24.85
N TYR A 231 -10.35 -2.17 -24.24
CA TYR A 231 -9.01 -1.65 -24.01
C TYR A 231 -7.97 -2.67 -24.41
N THR A 232 -6.97 -2.22 -25.13
CA THR A 232 -5.79 -3.03 -25.47
C THR A 232 -4.59 -2.54 -24.68
N ALA A 233 -3.87 -3.46 -24.04
CA ALA A 233 -2.68 -3.14 -23.26
C ALA A 233 -1.61 -2.49 -24.14
N SER A 234 -0.88 -1.52 -23.59
CA SER A 234 0.20 -0.82 -24.27
C SER A 234 1.51 -1.60 -24.29
N GLN A 235 1.63 -2.61 -23.43
CA GLN A 235 2.80 -3.45 -23.25
C GLN A 235 2.41 -4.93 -23.15
N PRO A 236 3.30 -5.86 -23.43
CA PRO A 236 3.11 -7.26 -23.10
C PRO A 236 2.86 -7.44 -21.59
N TYR A 237 2.01 -8.41 -21.23
CA TYR A 237 1.86 -8.80 -19.83
C TYR A 237 3.19 -9.32 -19.27
N ASN A 238 3.40 -9.12 -17.96
CA ASN A 238 4.62 -9.56 -17.28
C ASN A 238 4.29 -10.28 -15.98
N THR A 239 4.25 -11.61 -16.02
CA THR A 239 4.06 -12.46 -14.83
C THR A 239 5.35 -12.75 -14.07
N GLU A 240 6.49 -12.25 -14.55
CA GLU A 240 7.82 -12.41 -13.95
C GLU A 240 8.33 -11.11 -13.32
N CYS A 241 7.41 -10.17 -13.04
CA CYS A 241 7.76 -8.84 -12.55
C CYS A 241 8.50 -8.83 -11.20
N ASN A 242 8.33 -9.86 -10.39
CA ASN A 242 8.94 -9.99 -9.06
C ASN A 242 10.26 -10.79 -9.05
N GLU A 243 10.80 -11.18 -10.20
CA GLU A 243 12.10 -11.85 -10.27
C GLU A 243 13.28 -10.93 -9.94
N LYS A 244 13.05 -9.63 -9.94
CA LYS A 244 14.02 -8.61 -9.55
C LYS A 244 13.41 -7.62 -8.56
N VAL A 245 14.18 -7.24 -7.57
CA VAL A 245 13.85 -6.15 -6.66
C VAL A 245 14.79 -4.98 -6.91
N LEU A 246 14.23 -3.79 -6.98
CA LEU A 246 14.92 -2.52 -7.11
C LEU A 246 14.81 -1.77 -5.78
N PHE A 247 15.94 -1.40 -5.23
CA PHE A 247 16.05 -0.70 -3.96
C PHE A 247 16.45 0.75 -4.15
N SER A 248 15.78 1.66 -3.47
CA SER A 248 16.15 3.07 -3.42
C SER A 248 15.86 3.70 -2.06
N LEU A 249 16.56 4.80 -1.77
CA LEU A 249 16.27 5.65 -0.63
C LEU A 249 15.50 6.89 -1.07
N SER A 250 14.58 7.35 -0.23
CA SER A 250 13.91 8.63 -0.45
C SER A 250 14.93 9.77 -0.52
N GLY A 251 14.77 10.66 -1.52
CA GLY A 251 15.67 11.79 -1.75
C GLY A 251 17.08 11.40 -2.22
N SER A 252 17.30 10.16 -2.67
CA SER A 252 18.49 9.77 -3.42
C SER A 252 18.36 10.23 -4.87
N THR A 253 19.48 10.70 -5.45
CA THR A 253 19.59 11.01 -6.89
C THR A 253 20.14 9.83 -7.69
N MET A 254 20.44 8.72 -7.02
CA MET A 254 20.96 7.51 -7.64
C MET A 254 19.81 6.69 -8.25
N ASP A 255 20.11 6.03 -9.35
CA ASP A 255 19.21 5.03 -9.93
C ASP A 255 18.93 3.91 -8.92
N PRO A 256 17.71 3.33 -8.94
CA PRO A 256 17.38 2.20 -8.08
C PRO A 256 18.39 1.04 -8.24
N LEU A 257 18.85 0.52 -7.11
CA LEU A 257 19.86 -0.55 -7.06
C LEU A 257 19.18 -1.91 -7.20
N PRO A 258 19.49 -2.73 -8.21
CA PRO A 258 19.02 -4.10 -8.26
C PRO A 258 19.71 -4.93 -7.18
N LEU A 259 18.92 -5.63 -6.37
CA LEU A 259 19.38 -6.51 -5.30
C LEU A 259 19.07 -7.98 -5.64
N GLU A 260 19.89 -8.87 -5.08
CA GLU A 260 19.78 -10.30 -5.28
C GLU A 260 19.02 -10.97 -4.14
N PHE A 261 18.41 -12.14 -4.43
CA PHE A 261 17.62 -12.89 -3.44
C PHE A 261 18.35 -14.11 -2.90
N ASP A 262 17.87 -14.59 -1.76
CA ASP A 262 18.20 -15.88 -1.13
C ASP A 262 19.67 -16.11 -0.82
N LYS A 263 20.42 -15.04 -0.68
CA LYS A 263 21.81 -15.09 -0.25
C LYS A 263 22.21 -13.84 0.57
N GLN A 264 23.18 -14.03 1.45
CA GLN A 264 23.83 -12.90 2.11
C GLN A 264 24.78 -12.22 1.11
N VAL A 265 24.62 -10.93 0.92
CA VAL A 265 25.40 -10.14 -0.03
C VAL A 265 26.08 -8.99 0.72
N THR A 266 27.42 -8.92 0.64
CA THR A 266 28.19 -7.75 1.10
C THR A 266 28.49 -6.86 -0.09
N ILE A 267 28.04 -5.63 -0.07
CA ILE A 267 28.11 -4.74 -1.23
C ILE A 267 28.92 -3.44 -0.97
N ASN A 268 28.86 -2.90 0.24
CA ASN A 268 29.50 -1.63 0.64
C ASN A 268 29.23 -0.47 -0.35
N LYS A 269 27.94 -0.29 -0.72
CA LYS A 269 27.51 0.69 -1.72
C LYS A 269 27.05 1.99 -1.05
N SER A 270 27.73 3.11 -1.32
CA SER A 270 27.24 4.44 -0.94
C SER A 270 25.96 4.76 -1.70
N LEU A 271 24.89 5.06 -0.96
CA LEU A 271 23.55 5.35 -1.47
C LEU A 271 23.26 6.84 -1.49
N LYS A 272 23.90 7.59 -0.58
CA LYS A 272 23.74 9.04 -0.47
C LYS A 272 25.03 9.63 0.08
N LYS A 273 25.61 10.59 -0.63
CA LYS A 273 26.88 11.22 -0.25
C LYS A 273 26.77 12.74 -0.34
N SER A 274 27.33 13.42 0.65
CA SER A 274 27.44 14.89 0.69
C SER A 274 28.72 15.31 1.41
N ARG A 275 29.58 16.09 0.74
CA ARG A 275 30.82 16.58 1.34
C ARG A 275 30.58 17.58 2.47
N ALA A 276 29.54 18.42 2.35
CA ALA A 276 29.21 19.44 3.35
C ALA A 276 28.35 18.90 4.49
N GLY A 277 27.93 17.64 4.39
CA GLY A 277 26.95 17.03 5.26
C GLY A 277 25.54 17.63 5.07
N ILE A 278 24.54 16.83 5.29
CA ILE A 278 23.13 17.21 5.22
C ILE A 278 22.41 16.78 6.48
N ILE A 279 21.46 17.59 6.94
CA ILE A 279 20.55 17.20 8.02
C ILE A 279 19.43 16.38 7.41
N ILE A 280 19.33 15.12 7.84
CA ILE A 280 18.28 14.20 7.42
C ILE A 280 17.53 13.79 8.68
N LYS A 281 16.22 14.07 8.71
CA LYS A 281 15.37 13.64 9.83
C LYS A 281 14.99 12.18 9.72
N GLN A 282 14.73 11.74 8.48
CA GLN A 282 14.36 10.36 8.18
C GLN A 282 14.67 10.01 6.73
N ILE A 283 14.86 8.73 6.46
CA ILE A 283 14.87 8.15 5.12
C ILE A 283 13.81 7.08 5.00
N VAL A 284 13.24 6.92 3.80
CA VAL A 284 12.32 5.83 3.49
C VAL A 284 13.05 4.84 2.59
N LEU A 285 13.00 3.57 2.95
CA LEU A 285 13.50 2.47 2.13
C LEU A 285 12.39 2.03 1.17
N ASN A 286 12.66 2.09 -0.13
CA ASN A 286 11.70 1.68 -1.14
C ASN A 286 12.20 0.41 -1.84
N PHE A 287 11.32 -0.59 -1.90
CA PHE A 287 11.55 -1.83 -2.63
C PHE A 287 10.46 -1.97 -3.68
N THR A 288 10.84 -2.01 -4.95
CA THR A 288 9.90 -2.15 -6.05
C THR A 288 10.31 -3.31 -6.97
N ASN A 289 9.34 -3.86 -7.67
CA ASN A 289 9.59 -4.81 -8.74
C ASN A 289 9.90 -4.09 -10.08
N THR A 290 10.06 -4.83 -11.15
CA THR A 290 10.34 -4.27 -12.48
C THR A 290 9.17 -3.46 -13.09
N LEU A 291 8.00 -3.48 -12.47
CA LEU A 291 6.81 -2.71 -12.83
C LEU A 291 6.60 -1.49 -11.93
N GLU A 292 7.61 -1.13 -11.11
CA GLU A 292 7.54 -0.04 -10.13
C GLU A 292 6.45 -0.24 -9.06
N GLN A 293 5.98 -1.48 -8.87
CA GLN A 293 5.07 -1.85 -7.80
C GLN A 293 5.86 -2.21 -6.55
N TYR A 294 5.30 -1.97 -5.37
CA TYR A 294 5.95 -2.36 -4.12
C TYR A 294 6.21 -3.86 -4.08
N TYR A 295 7.43 -4.24 -3.71
CA TYR A 295 7.81 -5.63 -3.53
C TYR A 295 7.27 -6.16 -2.20
N ASP A 296 6.63 -7.33 -2.23
CA ASP A 296 6.06 -7.99 -1.05
C ASP A 296 7.00 -9.10 -0.57
N PHE A 297 7.73 -8.84 0.50
CA PHE A 297 8.55 -9.86 1.14
C PHE A 297 7.67 -10.81 1.95
N ALA A 298 7.65 -12.09 1.59
CA ALA A 298 6.86 -13.11 2.29
C ALA A 298 7.52 -13.58 3.60
N MET A 299 8.82 -13.31 3.79
CA MET A 299 9.64 -13.76 4.91
C MET A 299 10.50 -12.60 5.45
N PRO A 300 11.04 -12.71 6.66
CA PRO A 300 11.94 -11.71 7.21
C PRO A 300 13.17 -11.45 6.35
N PHE A 301 13.55 -10.18 6.23
CA PHE A 301 14.76 -9.77 5.55
C PHE A 301 15.68 -8.94 6.45
N LYS A 302 16.96 -8.84 6.09
CA LYS A 302 17.98 -8.11 6.84
C LYS A 302 18.74 -7.15 5.95
N MET A 303 19.04 -5.97 6.47
CA MET A 303 19.92 -4.98 5.84
C MET A 303 20.81 -4.32 6.89
N CYS A 304 22.08 -4.13 6.55
CA CYS A 304 23.01 -3.41 7.37
C CYS A 304 23.44 -2.11 6.68
N PHE A 305 23.34 -0.99 7.38
CA PHE A 305 23.77 0.31 6.89
C PHE A 305 24.89 0.87 7.76
N LYS A 306 25.80 1.59 7.12
CA LYS A 306 26.78 2.45 7.78
C LYS A 306 26.43 3.90 7.50
N ILE A 307 26.25 4.70 8.56
CA ILE A 307 25.98 6.12 8.51
C ILE A 307 27.22 6.86 8.97
N THR A 308 27.72 7.74 8.13
CA THR A 308 28.87 8.58 8.47
C THR A 308 28.39 10.01 8.69
N TYR A 309 28.78 10.59 9.82
CA TYR A 309 28.45 11.95 10.21
C TYR A 309 29.64 12.89 9.93
N LEU A 310 29.33 14.16 9.70
CA LEU A 310 30.34 15.20 9.61
C LEU A 310 31.04 15.34 10.97
N GLU A 311 32.36 15.34 10.99
CA GLU A 311 33.11 15.64 12.21
C GLU A 311 32.75 17.05 12.66
N GLN A 312 32.35 17.15 13.93
CA GLN A 312 32.25 18.46 14.58
C GLN A 312 33.67 18.88 14.95
N ASP A 313 34.12 20.02 14.43
CA ASP A 313 35.34 20.64 14.88
C ASP A 313 35.16 20.93 16.38
N THR A 314 35.77 20.12 17.23
CA THR A 314 35.94 20.42 18.66
C THR A 314 37.02 21.45 18.77
N ASN A 315 36.75 22.68 18.37
CA ASN A 315 37.53 23.84 18.76
C ASN A 315 36.95 24.33 20.09
N ASP A 316 37.43 23.76 21.18
CA ASP A 316 37.47 24.40 22.50
C ASP A 316 38.89 24.94 22.76
#